data_852cc9d8aefdb586faa105eeac4604d2
#
_entry.id   852cc9d8aefdb586faa105eeac4604d2
#
_cell.length_a   1.000
_cell.length_b   1.000
_cell.length_c   1.000
_cell.angle_alpha   90.00
_cell.angle_beta   90.00
_cell.angle_gamma   90.00
#
_symmetry.space_group_name_H-M   'P 1'
#
loop_
_entity.id
_entity.type
_entity.pdbx_description
1 polymer ?
#
loop_
_entity_poly.entity_id
_entity_poly.type
_entity_poly.pdbx_seq_one_letter_code
_entity_poly.pdbx_strand_id
1 'polypeptide(L)'
;MHRSTDMFGPIPYTKVLGDKTEGNGLSAPYDSQEEVYVAMFKELEEADKALKENLGLSAEGFKKLDNLYYGDVRKWYKYLHSLQLRMAMRIVYVKPELAREIAEKAVAAGVIENNEDNAQLHVEENRSALCFNDWKDYRIAAEIVSYMQGYNCLLYTSPSP
;
A
#
# COMPACT_ATOMS: atom_id res chain seq x y z
N MET A 1 1.26 6.61 2.93
CA MET A 1 0.47 7.80 3.30
C MET A 1 -0.96 7.46 3.70
N HIS A 2 -1.76 6.63 2.97
CA HIS A 2 -3.14 6.32 3.38
C HIS A 2 -3.25 5.79 4.83
N ARG A 3 -2.31 4.95 5.29
CA ARG A 3 -2.29 4.49 6.69
C ARG A 3 -2.12 5.61 7.70
N SER A 4 -1.31 6.62 7.36
CA SER A 4 -1.07 7.76 8.27
C SER A 4 -2.34 8.59 8.44
N THR A 5 -3.03 8.93 7.35
CA THR A 5 -4.30 9.65 7.44
C THR A 5 -5.43 8.82 8.06
N ASP A 6 -5.41 7.48 7.88
CA ASP A 6 -6.38 6.59 8.55
C ASP A 6 -6.20 6.52 10.07
N MET A 7 -4.95 6.67 10.56
CA MET A 7 -4.64 6.64 12.00
C MET A 7 -4.77 8.00 12.67
N PHE A 8 -4.39 9.06 11.99
CA PHE A 8 -4.24 10.38 12.57
C PHE A 8 -5.24 11.42 12.05
N GLY A 9 -6.05 11.09 11.04
CA GLY A 9 -6.97 12.01 10.38
C GLY A 9 -6.25 12.99 9.46
N PRO A 10 -6.44 14.31 9.62
CA PRO A 10 -5.74 15.33 8.82
C PRO A 10 -4.23 15.21 8.94
N ILE A 11 -3.52 15.27 7.80
CA ILE A 11 -2.04 15.23 7.74
C ILE A 11 -1.54 16.27 6.74
N PRO A 12 -0.32 16.78 6.90
CA PRO A 12 0.30 17.61 5.86
C PRO A 12 0.66 16.69 4.66
N TYR A 13 0.10 16.96 3.49
CA TYR A 13 0.29 16.13 2.30
C TYR A 13 0.52 16.95 1.03
N THR A 14 -0.48 17.74 0.59
CA THR A 14 -0.44 18.43 -0.71
C THR A 14 0.55 19.57 -0.77
N LYS A 15 0.88 20.19 0.37
CA LYS A 15 1.75 21.37 0.48
C LYS A 15 3.07 21.12 1.22
N VAL A 16 3.41 19.86 1.50
CA VAL A 16 4.64 19.50 2.24
C VAL A 16 5.91 19.90 1.49
N LEU A 17 5.89 19.79 0.16
CA LEU A 17 7.00 20.19 -0.72
C LEU A 17 6.74 21.53 -1.39
N GLY A 18 5.72 22.26 -0.92
CA GLY A 18 5.30 23.54 -1.47
C GLY A 18 6.38 24.58 -1.43
N ASP A 19 6.19 25.57 -2.24
CA ASP A 19 7.04 26.64 -2.65
C ASP A 19 8.02 27.11 -1.57
N LYS A 20 9.29 26.81 -1.76
CA LYS A 20 10.40 27.26 -0.89
C LYS A 20 10.54 28.77 -0.86
N THR A 21 9.78 29.50 -1.67
CA THR A 21 9.80 30.95 -1.79
C THR A 21 9.06 31.67 -0.65
N GLU A 22 8.16 31.01 0.07
CA GLU A 22 7.43 31.60 1.20
C GLU A 22 8.07 31.40 2.57
N GLY A 23 9.33 31.13 2.64
CA GLY A 23 10.19 31.40 3.81
C GLY A 23 9.99 30.52 5.06
N ASN A 24 9.04 29.59 5.11
CA ASN A 24 8.73 28.79 6.28
C ASN A 24 8.70 27.28 5.99
N GLY A 25 9.83 26.72 5.59
CA GLY A 25 9.97 25.27 5.37
C GLY A 25 9.73 24.36 6.57
N LEU A 26 9.22 24.89 7.68
CA LEU A 26 8.94 24.15 8.91
C LEU A 26 7.45 24.02 9.24
N SER A 27 6.57 24.73 8.52
CA SER A 27 5.12 24.71 8.78
C SER A 27 4.35 24.41 7.51
N ALA A 28 4.00 23.15 7.30
CA ALA A 28 3.06 22.75 6.24
C ALA A 28 1.64 22.70 6.83
N PRO A 29 0.62 23.30 6.16
CA PRO A 29 -0.75 23.17 6.60
C PRO A 29 -1.22 21.71 6.52
N TYR A 30 -2.14 21.34 7.39
CA TYR A 30 -2.78 20.03 7.38
C TYR A 30 -3.90 20.03 6.34
N ASP A 31 -3.89 19.02 5.49
CA ASP A 31 -5.00 18.72 4.59
C ASP A 31 -6.01 17.84 5.31
N SER A 32 -7.29 18.00 5.00
CA SER A 32 -8.32 17.10 5.50
C SER A 32 -8.11 15.67 4.95
N GLN A 33 -8.64 14.67 5.63
CA GLN A 33 -8.55 13.29 5.16
C GLN A 33 -9.15 13.12 3.76
N GLU A 34 -10.22 13.82 3.45
CA GLU A 34 -10.85 13.81 2.12
C GLU A 34 -9.90 14.36 1.04
N GLU A 35 -9.28 15.51 1.28
CA GLU A 35 -8.29 16.11 0.35
C GLU A 35 -7.10 15.19 0.10
N VAL A 36 -6.59 14.54 1.16
CA VAL A 36 -5.50 13.57 1.05
C VAL A 36 -5.90 12.38 0.18
N TYR A 37 -7.09 11.80 0.37
CA TYR A 37 -7.56 10.69 -0.45
C TYR A 37 -7.76 11.08 -1.91
N VAL A 38 -8.35 12.26 -2.18
CA VAL A 38 -8.54 12.78 -3.54
C VAL A 38 -7.18 12.98 -4.23
N ALA A 39 -6.21 13.57 -3.53
CA ALA A 39 -4.86 13.75 -4.07
C ALA A 39 -4.18 12.41 -4.39
N MET A 40 -4.25 11.44 -3.47
CA MET A 40 -3.68 10.10 -3.70
C MET A 40 -4.34 9.37 -4.88
N PHE A 41 -5.66 9.47 -5.07
CA PHE A 41 -6.31 8.88 -6.24
C PHE A 41 -5.84 9.52 -7.54
N LYS A 42 -5.65 10.84 -7.55
CA LYS A 42 -5.12 11.54 -8.72
C LYS A 42 -3.69 11.10 -9.05
N GLU A 43 -2.83 10.98 -8.05
CA GLU A 43 -1.46 10.48 -8.22
C GLU A 43 -1.45 9.04 -8.76
N LEU A 44 -2.37 8.19 -8.29
CA LEU A 44 -2.50 6.82 -8.80
C LEU A 44 -3.01 6.78 -10.25
N GLU A 45 -3.88 7.72 -10.66
CA GLU A 45 -4.28 7.84 -12.07
C GLU A 45 -3.12 8.31 -12.98
N GLU A 46 -2.28 9.21 -12.51
CA GLU A 46 -1.08 9.63 -13.23
C GLU A 46 -0.07 8.47 -13.35
N ALA A 47 0.11 7.72 -12.26
CA ALA A 47 0.95 6.53 -12.25
C ALA A 47 0.41 5.41 -13.16
N ASP A 48 -0.91 5.22 -13.24
CA ASP A 48 -1.57 4.26 -14.14
C ASP A 48 -1.19 4.55 -15.61
N LYS A 49 -1.29 5.81 -16.03
CA LYS A 49 -0.92 6.22 -17.39
C LYS A 49 0.55 5.93 -17.69
N ALA A 50 1.44 6.30 -16.76
CA ALA A 50 2.86 6.07 -16.92
C ALA A 50 3.23 4.58 -16.98
N LEU A 51 2.63 3.74 -16.11
CA LEU A 51 2.86 2.30 -16.13
C LEU A 51 2.33 1.66 -17.39
N LYS A 52 1.16 2.09 -17.88
CA LYS A 52 0.50 1.56 -19.07
C LYS A 52 1.34 1.80 -20.34
N GLU A 53 1.93 2.97 -20.46
CA GLU A 53 2.85 3.31 -21.56
C GLU A 53 4.13 2.46 -21.54
N ASN A 54 4.51 1.93 -20.37
CA ASN A 54 5.76 1.25 -20.14
C ASN A 54 5.62 -0.28 -19.87
N LEU A 55 4.44 -0.87 -20.06
CA LEU A 55 4.16 -2.29 -19.78
C LEU A 55 5.09 -3.31 -20.47
N GLY A 56 5.73 -2.93 -21.56
CA GLY A 56 6.66 -3.78 -22.32
C GLY A 56 8.13 -3.43 -22.11
N LEU A 57 8.44 -2.40 -21.35
CA LEU A 57 9.82 -1.95 -21.15
C LEU A 57 10.49 -2.73 -20.02
N SER A 58 11.75 -3.10 -20.25
CA SER A 58 12.63 -3.71 -19.27
C SER A 58 13.93 -2.94 -19.23
N ALA A 59 14.10 -2.12 -18.19
CA ALA A 59 15.33 -1.36 -17.98
C ALA A 59 16.23 -2.05 -16.96
N GLU A 60 17.44 -2.42 -17.35
CA GLU A 60 18.40 -3.08 -16.46
C GLU A 60 18.72 -2.25 -15.20
N GLY A 61 18.73 -0.92 -15.32
CA GLY A 61 18.89 -0.02 -14.17
C GLY A 61 17.73 -0.13 -13.18
N PHE A 62 16.51 -0.25 -13.67
CA PHE A 62 15.32 -0.40 -12.83
C PHE A 62 15.31 -1.75 -12.09
N LYS A 63 15.68 -2.82 -12.75
CA LYS A 63 15.79 -4.16 -12.12
C LYS A 63 16.70 -4.18 -10.90
N LYS A 64 17.80 -3.43 -10.95
CA LYS A 64 18.78 -3.37 -9.86
C LYS A 64 18.30 -2.54 -8.66
N LEU A 65 17.42 -1.60 -8.88
CA LEU A 65 16.93 -0.68 -7.86
C LEU A 65 15.58 -1.10 -7.27
N ASP A 66 14.83 -1.92 -7.99
CA ASP A 66 13.50 -2.39 -7.57
C ASP A 66 13.59 -3.66 -6.72
N ASN A 67 13.54 -3.48 -5.41
CA ASN A 67 13.56 -4.58 -4.43
C ASN A 67 12.19 -5.27 -4.24
N LEU A 68 11.16 -4.83 -4.97
CA LEU A 68 9.81 -5.38 -4.84
C LEU A 68 9.51 -6.41 -5.93
N TYR A 69 9.66 -6.01 -7.19
CA TYR A 69 9.32 -6.83 -8.35
C TYR A 69 10.45 -6.98 -9.36
N TYR A 70 11.66 -6.52 -9.01
CA TYR A 70 12.86 -6.60 -9.87
C TYR A 70 12.64 -6.06 -11.29
N GLY A 71 11.92 -4.94 -11.39
CA GLY A 71 11.66 -4.24 -12.63
C GLY A 71 10.50 -4.80 -13.46
N ASP A 72 9.69 -5.69 -12.92
CA ASP A 72 8.48 -6.19 -13.59
C ASP A 72 7.35 -5.15 -13.52
N VAL A 73 7.23 -4.37 -14.61
CA VAL A 73 6.21 -3.30 -14.71
C VAL A 73 4.78 -3.86 -14.70
N ARG A 74 4.56 -5.10 -15.16
CA ARG A 74 3.21 -5.70 -15.15
C ARG A 74 2.77 -6.00 -13.72
N LYS A 75 3.67 -6.44 -12.86
CA LYS A 75 3.38 -6.65 -11.43
C LYS A 75 3.14 -5.32 -10.72
N TRP A 76 3.91 -4.28 -11.04
CA TRP A 76 3.64 -2.92 -10.57
C TRP A 76 2.28 -2.40 -10.99
N TYR A 77 1.85 -2.69 -12.21
CA TYR A 77 0.53 -2.34 -12.71
C TYR A 77 -0.60 -3.00 -11.92
N LYS A 78 -0.51 -4.32 -11.68
CA LYS A 78 -1.47 -5.04 -10.83
C LYS A 78 -1.46 -4.53 -9.38
N TYR A 79 -0.28 -4.24 -8.84
CA TYR A 79 -0.16 -3.68 -7.50
C TYR A 79 -0.85 -2.32 -7.37
N LEU A 80 -0.67 -1.44 -8.35
CA LEU A 80 -1.33 -0.13 -8.39
C LEU A 80 -2.85 -0.28 -8.32
N HIS A 81 -3.46 -1.11 -9.16
CA HIS A 81 -4.90 -1.32 -9.15
C HIS A 81 -5.40 -2.01 -7.87
N SER A 82 -4.63 -2.93 -7.32
CA SER A 82 -4.93 -3.51 -6.01
C SER A 82 -4.92 -2.47 -4.89
N LEU A 83 -4.01 -1.49 -4.96
CA LEU A 83 -3.96 -0.38 -4.02
C LEU A 83 -5.16 0.56 -4.22
N GLN A 84 -5.54 0.88 -5.46
CA GLN A 84 -6.74 1.67 -5.77
C GLN A 84 -8.00 0.99 -5.23
N LEU A 85 -8.18 -0.30 -5.48
CA LEU A 85 -9.30 -1.08 -4.96
C LEU A 85 -9.33 -1.05 -3.42
N ARG A 86 -8.20 -1.27 -2.77
CA ARG A 86 -8.09 -1.22 -1.31
C ARG A 86 -8.47 0.16 -0.75
N MET A 87 -8.02 1.24 -1.39
CA MET A 87 -8.36 2.60 -0.96
C MET A 87 -9.83 2.93 -1.21
N ALA A 88 -10.39 2.49 -2.35
CA ALA A 88 -11.82 2.64 -2.65
C ALA A 88 -12.69 1.96 -1.58
N MET A 89 -12.36 0.74 -1.18
CA MET A 89 -13.09 0.03 -0.13
C MET A 89 -13.05 0.73 1.24
N ARG A 90 -12.04 1.55 1.51
CA ARG A 90 -11.98 2.32 2.76
C ARG A 90 -12.94 3.50 2.80
N ILE A 91 -13.26 4.07 1.66
CA ILE A 91 -14.17 5.22 1.54
C ILE A 91 -15.62 4.84 1.22
N VAL A 92 -15.93 3.55 1.12
CA VAL A 92 -17.23 3.05 0.65
C VAL A 92 -18.43 3.60 1.44
N TYR A 93 -18.28 3.82 2.75
CA TYR A 93 -19.36 4.36 3.58
C TYR A 93 -19.46 5.89 3.56
N VAL A 94 -18.41 6.58 3.12
CA VAL A 94 -18.36 8.06 3.10
C VAL A 94 -18.66 8.60 1.70
N LYS A 95 -18.13 7.94 0.67
CA LYS A 95 -18.28 8.33 -0.74
C LYS A 95 -18.58 7.09 -1.60
N PRO A 96 -19.78 6.48 -1.46
CA PRO A 96 -20.09 5.19 -2.08
C PRO A 96 -20.00 5.20 -3.61
N GLU A 97 -20.47 6.26 -4.27
CA GLU A 97 -20.43 6.36 -5.74
C GLU A 97 -19.00 6.44 -6.27
N LEU A 98 -18.15 7.27 -5.66
CA LEU A 98 -16.74 7.38 -6.01
C LEU A 98 -15.99 6.06 -5.73
N ALA A 99 -16.27 5.45 -4.59
CA ALA A 99 -15.69 4.17 -4.21
C ALA A 99 -16.02 3.08 -5.25
N ARG A 100 -17.28 3.02 -5.67
CA ARG A 100 -17.75 2.07 -6.68
C ARG A 100 -17.07 2.29 -8.03
N GLU A 101 -17.04 3.53 -8.51
CA GLU A 101 -16.40 3.86 -9.79
C GLU A 101 -14.93 3.44 -9.82
N ILE A 102 -14.16 3.80 -8.77
CA ILE A 102 -12.74 3.46 -8.70
C ILE A 102 -12.54 1.95 -8.55
N ALA A 103 -13.34 1.28 -7.73
CA ALA A 103 -13.23 -0.17 -7.52
C ALA A 103 -13.52 -0.95 -8.81
N GLU A 104 -14.60 -0.61 -9.53
CA GLU A 104 -14.95 -1.27 -10.81
C GLU A 104 -13.86 -1.05 -11.86
N LYS A 105 -13.30 0.16 -11.98
CA LYS A 105 -12.16 0.44 -12.88
C LYS A 105 -10.92 -0.36 -12.51
N ALA A 106 -10.58 -0.42 -11.23
CA ALA A 106 -9.40 -1.14 -10.76
C ALA A 106 -9.50 -2.65 -11.02
N VAL A 107 -10.66 -3.25 -10.75
CA VAL A 107 -10.90 -4.68 -11.01
C VAL A 107 -10.85 -4.97 -12.52
N ALA A 108 -11.46 -4.11 -13.35
CA ALA A 108 -11.45 -4.28 -14.81
C ALA A 108 -10.04 -4.17 -15.42
N ALA A 109 -9.16 -3.36 -14.83
CA ALA A 109 -7.77 -3.21 -15.26
C ALA A 109 -6.87 -4.39 -14.84
N GLY A 110 -7.27 -5.13 -13.82
CA GLY A 110 -6.58 -6.30 -13.28
C GLY A 110 -5.86 -6.01 -11.96
N VAL A 111 -6.20 -6.79 -10.96
CA VAL A 111 -5.63 -6.73 -9.60
C VAL A 111 -4.75 -7.95 -9.33
N ILE A 112 -4.09 -7.99 -8.18
CA ILE A 112 -3.38 -9.17 -7.71
C ILE A 112 -4.38 -10.25 -7.34
N GLU A 113 -4.28 -11.40 -8.01
CA GLU A 113 -5.15 -12.56 -7.81
C GLU A 113 -4.39 -13.75 -7.21
N ASN A 114 -3.08 -13.81 -7.43
CA ASN A 114 -2.24 -14.94 -7.04
C ASN A 114 -1.10 -14.50 -6.13
N ASN A 115 -0.62 -15.42 -5.30
CA ASN A 115 0.50 -15.17 -4.40
C ASN A 115 1.82 -14.84 -5.11
N GLU A 116 1.98 -15.27 -6.36
CA GLU A 116 3.15 -14.96 -7.19
C GLU A 116 3.28 -13.47 -7.55
N ASP A 117 2.16 -12.74 -7.51
CA ASP A 117 2.10 -11.30 -7.76
C ASP A 117 2.13 -10.46 -6.47
N ASN A 118 2.28 -11.10 -5.30
CA ASN A 118 2.31 -10.38 -4.04
C ASN A 118 3.46 -9.36 -3.98
N ALA A 119 3.14 -8.17 -3.48
CA ALA A 119 4.12 -7.13 -3.20
C ALA A 119 4.92 -7.48 -1.94
N GLN A 120 6.00 -8.20 -2.10
CA GLN A 120 6.86 -8.63 -1.00
C GLN A 120 8.23 -7.96 -1.12
N LEU A 121 8.56 -7.13 -0.13
CA LEU A 121 9.86 -6.49 -0.07
C LEU A 121 10.91 -7.54 0.33
N HIS A 122 11.90 -7.73 -0.54
CA HIS A 122 13.04 -8.59 -0.25
C HIS A 122 14.09 -7.76 0.50
N VAL A 123 14.34 -8.13 1.73
CA VAL A 123 15.36 -7.50 2.60
C VAL A 123 16.38 -8.54 3.02
N GLU A 124 17.63 -8.16 2.99
CA GLU A 124 18.74 -9.06 3.39
C GLU A 124 18.66 -9.38 4.89
N GLU A 125 18.33 -8.38 5.72
CA GLU A 125 18.15 -8.56 7.15
C GLU A 125 16.74 -8.14 7.58
N ASN A 126 15.97 -9.10 8.07
CA ASN A 126 14.66 -8.83 8.65
C ASN A 126 14.80 -8.62 10.17
N ARG A 127 14.86 -7.35 10.60
CA ARG A 127 14.95 -7.01 12.03
C ARG A 127 13.77 -7.54 12.86
N SER A 128 12.59 -7.68 12.26
CA SER A 128 11.45 -8.29 12.95
C SER A 128 11.69 -9.77 13.24
N ALA A 129 12.41 -10.47 12.36
CA ALA A 129 12.83 -11.86 12.62
C ALA A 129 13.84 -11.94 13.78
N LEU A 130 14.77 -10.99 13.88
CA LEU A 130 15.69 -10.88 15.03
C LEU A 130 14.92 -10.68 16.34
N CYS A 131 13.99 -9.74 16.36
CA CYS A 131 13.15 -9.47 17.55
C CYS A 131 12.35 -10.72 17.97
N PHE A 132 11.86 -11.50 17.01
CA PHE A 132 11.08 -12.72 17.30
C PHE A 132 11.97 -13.91 17.67
N ASN A 133 13.01 -14.20 16.91
CA ASN A 133 13.83 -15.41 17.04
C ASN A 133 14.90 -15.28 18.14
N ASP A 134 15.67 -14.18 18.09
CA ASP A 134 16.87 -14.01 18.91
C ASP A 134 16.56 -13.30 20.23
N TRP A 135 15.92 -12.13 20.15
CA TRP A 135 15.60 -11.32 21.33
C TRP A 135 14.35 -11.79 22.06
N LYS A 136 13.45 -12.51 21.37
CA LYS A 136 12.17 -13.02 21.92
C LYS A 136 11.25 -11.91 22.47
N ASP A 137 11.41 -10.68 21.96
CA ASP A 137 10.64 -9.50 22.38
C ASP A 137 9.19 -9.53 21.91
N TYR A 138 8.94 -10.12 20.74
CA TYR A 138 7.61 -10.22 20.15
C TYR A 138 7.05 -11.64 20.24
N ARG A 139 5.83 -11.73 20.72
CA ARG A 139 5.05 -12.96 20.76
C ARG A 139 3.62 -12.64 20.35
N ILE A 140 2.95 -13.64 19.79
CA ILE A 140 1.52 -13.53 19.51
C ILE A 140 0.81 -13.53 20.85
N ALA A 141 -0.13 -12.58 21.04
CA ALA A 141 -0.92 -12.49 22.25
C ALA A 141 -1.74 -13.78 22.46
N ALA A 142 -1.76 -14.29 23.70
CA ALA A 142 -2.43 -15.54 24.05
C ALA A 142 -3.93 -15.50 23.71
N GLU A 143 -4.57 -14.34 23.86
CA GLU A 143 -5.97 -14.11 23.52
C GLU A 143 -6.23 -14.37 22.03
N ILE A 144 -5.38 -13.83 21.15
CA ILE A 144 -5.52 -14.04 19.70
C ILE A 144 -5.37 -15.53 19.37
N VAL A 145 -4.37 -16.20 19.96
CA VAL A 145 -4.16 -17.64 19.75
C VAL A 145 -5.39 -18.44 20.21
N SER A 146 -5.97 -18.10 21.36
CA SER A 146 -7.17 -18.77 21.88
C SER A 146 -8.37 -18.59 20.96
N TYR A 147 -8.58 -17.40 20.41
CA TYR A 147 -9.63 -17.15 19.42
C TYR A 147 -9.38 -17.95 18.13
N MET A 148 -8.16 -17.93 17.61
CA MET A 148 -7.80 -18.67 16.39
C MET A 148 -8.00 -20.18 16.56
N GLN A 149 -7.69 -20.73 17.73
CA GLN A 149 -7.92 -22.13 18.06
C GLN A 149 -9.42 -22.42 18.20
N GLY A 150 -10.14 -21.58 18.97
CA GLY A 150 -11.58 -21.76 19.23
C GLY A 150 -12.43 -21.71 17.95
N TYR A 151 -12.05 -20.90 16.99
CA TYR A 151 -12.75 -20.78 15.69
C TYR A 151 -12.15 -21.63 14.58
N ASN A 152 -11.17 -22.49 14.88
CA ASN A 152 -10.47 -23.32 13.89
C ASN A 152 -9.94 -22.49 12.70
N CYS A 153 -9.30 -21.36 12.99
CA CYS A 153 -8.84 -20.41 11.99
C CYS A 153 -7.73 -21.01 11.12
N LEU A 154 -7.85 -20.88 9.82
CA LEU A 154 -6.88 -21.37 8.84
C LEU A 154 -5.45 -20.81 9.08
N LEU A 155 -5.33 -19.61 9.63
CA LEU A 155 -4.04 -19.00 9.95
C LEU A 155 -3.27 -19.78 11.03
N TYR A 156 -3.98 -20.42 11.95
CA TYR A 156 -3.39 -21.25 13.00
C TYR A 156 -3.02 -22.65 12.47
N THR A 157 -3.83 -23.19 11.54
CA THR A 157 -3.65 -24.53 10.99
C THR A 157 -2.71 -24.58 9.79
N SER A 158 -2.40 -23.40 9.21
CA SER A 158 -1.43 -23.33 8.11
C SER A 158 -0.01 -23.59 8.64
N PRO A 159 0.75 -24.51 8.05
CA PRO A 159 2.14 -24.66 8.39
C PRO A 159 2.86 -23.33 8.17
N SER A 160 3.56 -22.85 9.20
CA SER A 160 4.46 -21.70 9.06
C SER A 160 5.53 -22.03 8.01
N PRO A 161 5.83 -21.13 7.06
CA PRO A 161 6.88 -21.33 6.10
C PRO A 161 8.25 -21.46 6.77
#